data_b15924dec817d22d6fe4f29eba869237
#
_entry.id   b15924dec817d22d6fe4f29eba869237
#
_cell.length_a   1.000
_cell.length_b   1.000
_cell.length_c   1.000
_cell.angle_alpha   90.00
_cell.angle_beta   90.00
_cell.angle_gamma   90.00
#
_symmetry.space_group_name_H-M   'P 1'
#
loop_
_entity.id
_entity.type
_entity.pdbx_description
1 polymer ?
#
loop_
_entity_poly.entity_id
_entity_poly.type
_entity_poly.pdbx_seq_one_letter_code
_entity_poly.pdbx_strand_id
1 'polypeptide(L)'
;MITGFFGVPGCGKTTLATFFAQRELKRIKLFQSKFKRVYTNFSCSGCYRFDFRQLGVLDFSDALVIIDEITIDADNRAFKSFKQESVDFFIYHRHYNCDVLYFTQQWDAVDKKIRNLTQALYRIKKSYLFPFVTAKAIFRTCDINEYTSELVVGYRFPNFWEVFLALFHNKKVGKLRYCVFAPRLWKFFDSYSRPFTWAKWSPQIWS
;
A
#
# COMPACT_ATOMS: atom_id res chain seq x y z
N MET A 1 -1.73 -0.88 -10.45
CA MET A 1 -2.50 -1.72 -9.49
C MET A 1 -2.58 -1.02 -8.15
N ILE A 2 -3.76 -1.00 -7.48
CA ILE A 2 -3.89 -0.46 -6.12
C ILE A 2 -3.99 -1.62 -5.13
N THR A 3 -3.11 -1.63 -4.13
CA THR A 3 -3.05 -2.67 -3.11
C THR A 3 -3.11 -2.04 -1.72
N GLY A 4 -4.07 -2.48 -0.92
CA GLY A 4 -4.25 -2.04 0.46
C GLY A 4 -3.65 -3.02 1.47
N PHE A 5 -3.04 -2.48 2.50
CA PHE A 5 -2.52 -3.22 3.64
C PHE A 5 -3.04 -2.62 4.93
N PHE A 6 -3.64 -3.41 5.79
CA PHE A 6 -4.12 -2.91 7.07
C PHE A 6 -3.68 -3.78 8.25
N GLY A 7 -3.56 -3.16 9.40
CA GLY A 7 -3.19 -3.84 10.63
C GLY A 7 -3.02 -2.87 11.80
N VAL A 8 -3.17 -3.41 12.99
CA VAL A 8 -3.10 -2.63 14.25
C VAL A 8 -1.77 -1.86 14.38
N PRO A 9 -1.72 -0.81 15.21
CA PRO A 9 -0.47 -0.13 15.53
C PRO A 9 0.62 -1.12 15.96
N GLY A 10 1.87 -0.89 15.55
CA GLY A 10 3.01 -1.75 15.91
C GLY A 10 3.07 -3.11 15.21
N CYS A 11 2.15 -3.45 14.31
CA CYS A 11 2.18 -4.73 13.58
C CYS A 11 3.23 -4.81 12.47
N GLY A 12 3.99 -3.73 12.20
CA GLY A 12 5.07 -3.70 11.22
C GLY A 12 4.66 -3.20 9.84
N LYS A 13 3.69 -2.27 9.75
CA LYS A 13 3.26 -1.64 8.50
C LYS A 13 4.42 -0.99 7.76
N THR A 14 5.13 -0.05 8.41
CA THR A 14 6.28 0.65 7.84
C THR A 14 7.42 -0.31 7.46
N THR A 15 7.65 -1.37 8.25
CA THR A 15 8.62 -2.42 7.91
C THR A 15 8.25 -3.12 6.60
N LEU A 16 6.99 -3.46 6.42
CA LEU A 16 6.52 -4.10 5.19
C LEU A 16 6.53 -3.12 4.00
N ALA A 17 6.19 -1.86 4.22
CA ALA A 17 6.29 -0.78 3.23
C ALA A 17 7.73 -0.63 2.73
N THR A 18 8.69 -0.57 3.67
CA THR A 18 10.14 -0.54 3.38
C THR A 18 10.60 -1.78 2.60
N PHE A 19 10.08 -2.96 2.94
CA PHE A 19 10.40 -4.17 2.18
C PHE A 19 10.01 -4.05 0.71
N PHE A 20 8.82 -3.56 0.42
CA PHE A 20 8.38 -3.36 -0.97
C PHE A 20 9.23 -2.30 -1.68
N ALA A 21 9.53 -1.19 -1.00
CA ALA A 21 10.38 -0.12 -1.53
C ALA A 21 11.77 -0.65 -1.90
N GLN A 22 12.47 -1.28 -0.97
CA GLN A 22 13.83 -1.78 -1.18
C GLN A 22 13.88 -2.92 -2.21
N ARG A 23 12.87 -3.79 -2.22
CA ARG A 23 12.74 -4.83 -3.24
C ARG A 23 12.62 -4.23 -4.63
N GLU A 24 11.78 -3.19 -4.79
CA GLU A 24 11.58 -2.58 -6.09
C GLU A 24 12.78 -1.75 -6.55
N LEU A 25 13.43 -1.02 -5.64
CA LEU A 25 14.69 -0.33 -5.93
C LEU A 25 15.77 -1.30 -6.43
N LYS A 26 15.86 -2.49 -5.80
CA LYS A 26 16.78 -3.55 -6.27
C LYS A 26 16.41 -4.03 -7.68
N ARG A 27 15.13 -4.20 -7.98
CA ARG A 27 14.66 -4.60 -9.32
C ARG A 27 14.95 -3.52 -10.37
N ILE A 28 14.77 -2.24 -10.02
CA ILE A 28 15.10 -1.11 -10.90
C ILE A 28 16.60 -1.14 -11.23
N LYS A 29 17.46 -1.30 -10.21
CA LYS A 29 18.92 -1.39 -10.42
C LYS A 29 19.35 -2.57 -11.31
N LEU A 30 18.58 -3.65 -11.29
CA LEU A 30 18.82 -4.85 -12.11
C LEU A 30 18.10 -4.82 -13.48
N PHE A 31 17.46 -3.72 -13.84
CA PHE A 31 16.65 -3.57 -15.05
C PHE A 31 15.53 -4.62 -15.18
N GLN A 32 15.00 -5.09 -14.05
CA GLN A 32 13.94 -6.10 -13.97
C GLN A 32 12.59 -5.51 -13.55
N SER A 33 12.50 -4.20 -13.43
CA SER A 33 11.29 -3.49 -13.06
C SER A 33 10.63 -2.82 -14.25
N LYS A 34 9.29 -2.74 -14.22
CA LYS A 34 8.54 -1.86 -15.11
C LYS A 34 8.56 -0.41 -14.65
N PHE A 35 8.98 -0.15 -13.40
CA PHE A 35 9.06 1.18 -12.82
C PHE A 35 10.47 1.75 -12.92
N LYS A 36 10.54 3.07 -12.94
CA LYS A 36 11.79 3.83 -12.93
C LYS A 36 12.06 4.46 -11.57
N ARG A 37 11.02 4.71 -10.78
CA ARG A 37 11.08 5.46 -9.51
C ARG A 37 10.23 4.78 -8.44
N VAL A 38 10.63 4.98 -7.19
CA VAL A 38 9.84 4.58 -6.00
C VAL A 38 9.63 5.82 -5.14
N TYR A 39 8.39 6.15 -4.86
CA TYR A 39 8.00 7.28 -4.01
C TYR A 39 7.46 6.80 -2.69
N THR A 40 7.83 7.47 -1.60
CA THR A 40 7.35 7.18 -0.24
C THR A 40 7.02 8.47 0.50
N ASN A 41 5.96 8.46 1.33
CA ASN A 41 5.63 9.57 2.23
C ASN A 41 6.31 9.45 3.60
N PHE A 42 7.12 8.42 3.81
CA PHE A 42 7.92 8.18 5.00
C PHE A 42 9.40 8.05 4.64
N SER A 43 10.30 8.24 5.63
CA SER A 43 11.74 8.12 5.42
C SER A 43 12.12 6.70 4.99
N CYS A 44 12.66 6.56 3.78
CA CYS A 44 13.12 5.29 3.22
C CYS A 44 14.30 5.53 2.28
N SER A 45 15.46 5.01 2.64
CA SER A 45 16.70 5.23 1.90
C SER A 45 16.58 4.82 0.42
N GLY A 46 16.99 5.72 -0.46
CA GLY A 46 16.99 5.54 -1.91
C GLY A 46 15.64 5.79 -2.60
N CYS A 47 14.58 6.11 -1.88
CA CYS A 47 13.27 6.45 -2.43
C CYS A 47 13.14 7.97 -2.64
N TYR A 48 12.32 8.35 -3.62
CA TYR A 48 11.87 9.72 -3.76
C TYR A 48 10.79 10.01 -2.72
N ARG A 49 10.90 11.17 -2.15
CA ARG A 49 10.00 11.63 -1.11
C ARG A 49 8.83 12.39 -1.74
N PHE A 50 7.64 12.20 -1.21
CA PHE A 50 6.46 12.98 -1.61
C PHE A 50 5.55 13.24 -0.40
N ASP A 51 4.71 14.25 -0.50
CA ASP A 51 3.63 14.53 0.42
C ASP A 51 2.30 14.08 -0.20
N PHE A 52 1.38 13.56 0.61
CA PHE A 52 0.08 13.09 0.15
C PHE A 52 -0.71 14.16 -0.64
N ARG A 53 -0.53 15.43 -0.32
CA ARG A 53 -1.16 16.56 -1.03
C ARG A 53 -0.64 16.78 -2.44
N GLN A 54 0.43 16.11 -2.81
CA GLN A 54 1.00 16.16 -4.15
C GLN A 54 0.47 15.07 -5.07
N LEU A 55 -0.41 14.18 -4.55
CA LEU A 55 -1.09 13.21 -5.37
C LEU A 55 -1.98 13.94 -6.39
N GLY A 56 -1.77 13.62 -7.66
CA GLY A 56 -2.43 14.29 -8.79
C GLY A 56 -1.74 15.56 -9.29
N VAL A 57 -0.75 16.10 -8.57
CA VAL A 57 0.03 17.28 -8.97
C VAL A 57 1.42 16.89 -9.48
N LEU A 58 2.10 15.98 -8.79
CA LEU A 58 3.38 15.44 -9.24
C LEU A 58 3.17 14.38 -10.33
N ASP A 59 4.15 14.31 -11.23
CA ASP A 59 4.22 13.23 -12.22
C ASP A 59 4.75 11.94 -11.57
N PHE A 60 3.84 10.98 -11.38
CA PHE A 60 4.14 9.63 -10.89
C PHE A 60 4.25 8.60 -12.02
N SER A 61 4.52 9.03 -13.26
CA SER A 61 4.65 8.11 -14.39
C SER A 61 5.79 7.12 -14.19
N ASP A 62 5.55 5.87 -14.57
CA ASP A 62 6.48 4.74 -14.40
C ASP A 62 6.96 4.59 -12.95
N ALA A 63 6.08 4.73 -11.96
CA ALA A 63 6.46 4.74 -10.56
C ALA A 63 5.70 3.74 -9.69
N LEU A 64 6.36 3.30 -8.62
CA LEU A 64 5.72 2.68 -7.48
C LEU A 64 5.54 3.73 -6.39
N VAL A 65 4.30 3.99 -5.99
CA VAL A 65 3.96 4.92 -4.91
C VAL A 65 3.57 4.14 -3.67
N ILE A 66 4.22 4.40 -2.54
CA ILE A 66 3.98 3.74 -1.26
C ILE A 66 3.56 4.79 -0.25
N ILE A 67 2.35 4.64 0.29
CA ILE A 67 1.73 5.54 1.24
C ILE A 67 1.61 4.83 2.59
N ASP A 68 2.38 5.26 3.58
CA ASP A 68 2.20 4.79 4.95
C ASP A 68 1.21 5.72 5.67
N GLU A 69 0.27 5.12 6.39
CA GLU A 69 -0.79 5.77 7.17
C GLU A 69 -1.69 6.73 6.38
N ILE A 70 -2.33 6.20 5.34
CA ILE A 70 -3.23 6.98 4.45
C ILE A 70 -4.37 7.71 5.21
N THR A 71 -4.73 7.27 6.41
CA THR A 71 -5.83 7.85 7.19
C THR A 71 -5.45 9.13 7.92
N ILE A 72 -4.18 9.38 8.23
CA ILE A 72 -3.72 10.60 8.91
C ILE A 72 -3.85 11.80 7.98
N ASP A 73 -3.50 11.62 6.71
CA ASP A 73 -3.57 12.67 5.71
C ASP A 73 -4.99 12.90 5.18
N ALA A 74 -5.87 11.92 5.44
CA ALA A 74 -7.27 11.92 5.06
C ALA A 74 -8.22 12.20 6.23
N ASP A 75 -7.78 12.89 7.29
CA ASP A 75 -8.62 13.20 8.46
C ASP A 75 -9.88 13.97 8.04
N ASN A 76 -11.04 13.49 8.49
CA ASN A 76 -12.39 13.86 8.05
C ASN A 76 -12.72 15.37 8.04
N ARG A 77 -11.93 16.20 8.69
CA ARG A 77 -12.06 17.67 8.67
C ARG A 77 -11.28 18.33 7.53
N ALA A 78 -10.19 17.72 7.08
CA ALA A 78 -9.46 18.10 5.87
C ALA A 78 -10.06 17.47 4.59
N PHE A 79 -10.97 16.48 4.74
CA PHE A 79 -11.60 15.74 3.64
C PHE A 79 -12.47 16.60 2.73
N LYS A 80 -12.99 17.74 3.20
CA LYS A 80 -13.63 18.73 2.31
C LYS A 80 -12.65 19.30 1.27
N SER A 81 -11.35 19.07 1.44
CA SER A 81 -10.29 19.46 0.53
C SER A 81 -9.47 18.28 -0.01
N PHE A 82 -9.96 17.03 0.07
CA PHE A 82 -9.39 15.94 -0.72
C PHE A 82 -9.59 16.34 -2.17
N LYS A 83 -8.56 16.97 -2.70
CA LYS A 83 -8.64 17.61 -4.02
C LYS A 83 -9.11 16.55 -5.01
N GLN A 84 -10.02 16.91 -5.87
CA GLN A 84 -10.49 16.04 -6.96
C GLN A 84 -9.31 15.40 -7.70
N GLU A 85 -8.20 16.13 -7.83
CA GLU A 85 -6.92 15.71 -8.40
C GLU A 85 -6.34 14.43 -7.77
N SER A 86 -6.45 14.30 -6.42
CA SER A 86 -5.98 13.07 -5.73
C SER A 86 -6.87 11.87 -6.04
N VAL A 87 -8.18 12.08 -6.12
CA VAL A 87 -9.12 11.02 -6.52
C VAL A 87 -8.86 10.60 -7.96
N ASP A 88 -8.66 11.57 -8.84
CA ASP A 88 -8.37 11.35 -10.25
C ASP A 88 -7.05 10.58 -10.43
N PHE A 89 -6.03 10.86 -9.61
CA PHE A 89 -4.81 10.08 -9.59
C PHE A 89 -5.09 8.58 -9.31
N PHE A 90 -5.92 8.27 -8.30
CA PHE A 90 -6.26 6.88 -8.02
C PHE A 90 -7.08 6.23 -9.15
N ILE A 91 -7.93 7.00 -9.83
CA ILE A 91 -8.72 6.50 -10.98
C ILE A 91 -7.80 6.23 -12.17
N TYR A 92 -6.92 7.18 -12.50
CA TYR A 92 -6.09 7.14 -13.70
C TYR A 92 -4.69 6.55 -13.51
N HIS A 93 -4.35 6.03 -12.32
CA HIS A 93 -3.02 5.49 -12.01
C HIS A 93 -2.47 4.49 -13.05
N ARG A 94 -3.35 3.76 -13.72
CA ARG A 94 -2.95 2.80 -14.77
C ARG A 94 -2.45 3.49 -16.03
N HIS A 95 -3.02 4.63 -16.39
CA HIS A 95 -2.59 5.42 -17.53
C HIS A 95 -1.18 5.98 -17.34
N TYR A 96 -0.79 6.22 -16.11
CA TYR A 96 0.57 6.65 -15.74
C TYR A 96 1.54 5.48 -15.52
N ASN A 97 1.14 4.23 -15.82
CA ASN A 97 1.93 3.03 -15.48
C ASN A 97 2.37 3.03 -14.01
N CYS A 98 1.51 3.47 -13.11
CA CYS A 98 1.79 3.63 -11.70
C CYS A 98 1.08 2.54 -10.89
N ASP A 99 1.78 1.92 -9.93
CA ASP A 99 1.17 1.08 -8.91
C ASP A 99 1.19 1.79 -7.56
N VAL A 100 0.13 1.61 -6.80
CA VAL A 100 -0.03 2.25 -5.48
C VAL A 100 -0.16 1.19 -4.41
N LEU A 101 0.70 1.25 -3.40
CA LEU A 101 0.60 0.47 -2.17
C LEU A 101 0.26 1.44 -1.04
N TYR A 102 -0.83 1.22 -0.34
CA TYR A 102 -1.15 2.02 0.82
C TYR A 102 -1.34 1.18 2.07
N PHE A 103 -0.98 1.77 3.20
CA PHE A 103 -1.04 1.17 4.51
C PHE A 103 -1.99 1.96 5.41
N THR A 104 -2.74 1.28 6.26
CA THR A 104 -3.68 1.89 7.19
C THR A 104 -3.79 1.09 8.48
N GLN A 105 -4.17 1.75 9.56
CA GLN A 105 -4.51 1.07 10.80
C GLN A 105 -5.93 0.50 10.76
N GLN A 106 -6.86 1.24 10.15
CA GLN A 106 -8.26 0.88 10.06
C GLN A 106 -8.73 0.90 8.61
N TRP A 107 -9.26 -0.22 8.15
CA TRP A 107 -9.78 -0.34 6.79
C TRP A 107 -10.96 0.60 6.52
N ASP A 108 -11.85 0.73 7.50
CA ASP A 108 -13.07 1.53 7.36
C ASP A 108 -12.80 3.04 7.39
N ALA A 109 -11.65 3.46 7.89
CA ALA A 109 -11.23 4.86 7.86
C ALA A 109 -10.70 5.31 6.49
N VAL A 110 -10.43 4.38 5.57
CA VAL A 110 -10.04 4.70 4.19
C VAL A 110 -11.27 5.15 3.39
N ASP A 111 -11.13 6.17 2.59
CA ASP A 111 -12.20 6.68 1.71
C ASP A 111 -12.84 5.56 0.87
N LYS A 112 -14.17 5.58 0.75
CA LYS A 112 -14.96 4.57 0.02
C LYS A 112 -14.53 4.46 -1.45
N LYS A 113 -14.17 5.57 -2.10
CA LYS A 113 -13.72 5.56 -3.51
C LYS A 113 -12.39 4.81 -3.65
N ILE A 114 -11.42 5.05 -2.75
CA ILE A 114 -10.13 4.33 -2.74
C ILE A 114 -10.35 2.85 -2.43
N ARG A 115 -11.21 2.51 -1.44
CA ARG A 115 -11.54 1.12 -1.13
C ARG A 115 -12.14 0.38 -2.33
N ASN A 116 -13.02 1.04 -3.08
CA ASN A 116 -13.63 0.45 -4.27
C ASN A 116 -12.63 0.22 -5.41
N LEU A 117 -11.62 1.08 -5.53
CA LEU A 117 -10.55 0.94 -6.53
C LEU A 117 -9.46 -0.07 -6.11
N THR A 118 -9.46 -0.51 -4.85
CA THR A 118 -8.47 -1.46 -4.32
C THR A 118 -8.68 -2.85 -4.91
N GLN A 119 -7.65 -3.37 -5.57
CA GLN A 119 -7.70 -4.66 -6.27
C GLN A 119 -7.24 -5.82 -5.39
N ALA A 120 -6.30 -5.56 -4.48
CA ALA A 120 -5.80 -6.55 -3.54
C ALA A 120 -5.74 -5.97 -2.13
N LEU A 121 -6.17 -6.75 -1.15
CA LEU A 121 -6.19 -6.36 0.25
C LEU A 121 -5.45 -7.38 1.10
N TYR A 122 -4.64 -6.89 2.04
CA TYR A 122 -3.85 -7.73 2.94
C TYR A 122 -3.99 -7.30 4.39
N ARG A 123 -4.11 -8.29 5.28
CA ARG A 123 -4.02 -8.07 6.72
C ARG A 123 -2.61 -8.35 7.22
N ILE A 124 -2.02 -7.36 7.89
CA ILE A 124 -0.68 -7.46 8.48
C ILE A 124 -0.79 -7.98 9.91
N LYS A 125 0.10 -8.90 10.25
CA LYS A 125 0.32 -9.38 11.62
C LYS A 125 1.83 -9.50 11.88
N LYS A 126 2.27 -9.08 13.07
CA LYS A 126 3.60 -9.36 13.58
C LYS A 126 3.57 -10.72 14.28
N SER A 127 4.62 -11.52 14.10
CA SER A 127 4.79 -12.73 14.88
C SER A 127 5.18 -12.37 16.31
N TYR A 128 4.66 -13.10 17.29
CA TYR A 128 4.95 -12.88 18.70
C TYR A 128 6.36 -13.43 19.09
N LEU A 129 6.71 -14.58 18.57
CA LEU A 129 7.95 -15.30 18.95
C LEU A 129 9.18 -14.89 18.12
N PHE A 130 8.97 -14.47 16.89
CA PHE A 130 10.06 -14.17 15.96
C PHE A 130 9.86 -12.79 15.31
N PRO A 131 10.93 -12.09 14.94
CA PRO A 131 10.87 -10.77 14.33
C PRO A 131 10.42 -10.83 12.86
N PHE A 132 9.35 -11.58 12.59
CA PHE A 132 8.73 -11.66 11.28
C PHE A 132 7.44 -10.82 11.22
N VAL A 133 7.30 -10.10 10.12
CA VAL A 133 6.05 -9.44 9.73
C VAL A 133 5.41 -10.25 8.61
N THR A 134 4.14 -10.58 8.77
CA THR A 134 3.40 -11.35 7.79
C THR A 134 2.20 -10.55 7.28
N ALA A 135 1.93 -10.61 5.98
CA ALA A 135 0.71 -10.09 5.39
C ALA A 135 -0.03 -11.23 4.69
N LYS A 136 -1.29 -11.43 5.05
CA LYS A 136 -2.17 -12.44 4.46
C LYS A 136 -3.21 -11.76 3.56
N ALA A 137 -3.39 -12.28 2.36
CA ALA A 137 -4.41 -11.80 1.44
C ALA A 137 -5.81 -11.97 2.04
N ILE A 138 -6.70 -11.04 1.68
CA ILE A 138 -8.13 -11.08 1.96
C ILE A 138 -8.85 -10.98 0.62
N PHE A 139 -9.78 -11.88 0.37
CA PHE A 139 -10.59 -11.88 -0.82
C PHE A 139 -11.87 -11.07 -0.57
N ARG A 140 -12.20 -10.26 -1.54
CA ARG A 140 -13.48 -9.57 -1.60
C ARG A 140 -14.52 -10.54 -2.17
N THR A 141 -15.60 -10.73 -1.45
CA THR A 141 -16.79 -11.44 -1.92
C THR A 141 -17.86 -10.43 -2.26
N CYS A 142 -18.62 -10.70 -3.31
CA CYS A 142 -19.77 -9.90 -3.68
C CYS A 142 -20.97 -10.86 -3.66
N ASP A 143 -21.79 -10.72 -2.65
CA ASP A 143 -23.02 -11.51 -2.49
C ASP A 143 -24.22 -10.60 -2.74
N ILE A 144 -25.27 -11.13 -3.35
CA ILE A 144 -26.53 -10.41 -3.56
C ILE A 144 -27.42 -10.76 -2.36
N ASN A 145 -27.86 -9.74 -1.64
CA ASN A 145 -28.85 -9.94 -0.61
C ASN A 145 -30.19 -10.29 -1.29
N GLU A 146 -30.66 -11.51 -1.12
CA GLU A 146 -31.89 -12.02 -1.74
C GLU A 146 -33.13 -11.22 -1.35
N TYR A 147 -33.13 -10.54 -0.18
CA TYR A 147 -34.25 -9.76 0.31
C TYR A 147 -34.28 -8.31 -0.20
N THR A 148 -33.13 -7.71 -0.41
CA THR A 148 -33.04 -6.27 -0.81
C THR A 148 -32.52 -6.08 -2.22
N SER A 149 -32.11 -7.15 -2.91
CA SER A 149 -31.43 -7.11 -4.21
C SER A 149 -30.19 -6.21 -4.24
N GLU A 150 -29.66 -5.86 -3.07
CA GLU A 150 -28.46 -5.04 -2.94
C GLU A 150 -27.19 -5.89 -2.94
N LEU A 151 -26.14 -5.36 -3.57
CA LEU A 151 -24.81 -5.96 -3.55
C LEU A 151 -24.17 -5.76 -2.17
N VAL A 152 -24.04 -6.82 -1.41
CA VAL A 152 -23.29 -6.84 -0.15
C VAL A 152 -21.85 -7.26 -0.42
N VAL A 153 -20.92 -6.38 -0.08
CA VAL A 153 -19.50 -6.66 -0.21
C VAL A 153 -18.99 -7.25 1.11
N GLY A 154 -18.63 -8.51 1.05
CA GLY A 154 -17.99 -9.22 2.14
C GLY A 154 -16.47 -9.32 1.98
N TYR A 155 -15.79 -9.71 3.04
CA TYR A 155 -14.36 -9.96 3.04
C TYR A 155 -14.07 -11.27 3.76
N ARG A 156 -13.31 -12.18 3.12
CA ARG A 156 -12.94 -13.46 3.71
C ARG A 156 -11.46 -13.79 3.51
N PHE A 157 -10.92 -14.60 4.38
CA PHE A 157 -9.61 -15.20 4.16
C PHE A 157 -9.71 -16.34 3.16
N PRO A 158 -8.65 -16.59 2.37
CA PRO A 158 -8.61 -17.75 1.48
C PRO A 158 -8.73 -19.06 2.27
N ASN A 159 -9.52 -19.99 1.74
CA ASN A 159 -9.68 -21.33 2.27
C ASN A 159 -8.41 -22.16 2.02
N PHE A 160 -8.27 -23.28 2.75
CA PHE A 160 -7.13 -24.18 2.60
C PHE A 160 -6.93 -24.64 1.14
N TRP A 161 -8.00 -25.01 0.46
CA TRP A 161 -7.98 -25.44 -0.94
C TRP A 161 -7.54 -24.34 -1.90
N GLU A 162 -7.96 -23.11 -1.69
CA GLU A 162 -7.52 -21.96 -2.49
C GLU A 162 -6.03 -21.69 -2.32
N VAL A 163 -5.52 -21.83 -1.08
CA VAL A 163 -4.08 -21.71 -0.80
C VAL A 163 -3.32 -22.84 -1.48
N PHE A 164 -3.83 -24.07 -1.41
CA PHE A 164 -3.23 -25.23 -2.04
C PHE A 164 -3.21 -25.11 -3.56
N LEU A 165 -4.33 -24.77 -4.18
CA LEU A 165 -4.44 -24.54 -5.62
C LEU A 165 -3.53 -23.39 -6.10
N ALA A 166 -3.38 -22.33 -5.32
CA ALA A 166 -2.50 -21.22 -5.64
C ALA A 166 -1.01 -21.61 -5.67
N LEU A 167 -0.61 -22.64 -4.91
CA LEU A 167 0.75 -23.18 -4.97
C LEU A 167 1.03 -23.88 -6.31
N PHE A 168 0.00 -24.48 -6.91
CA PHE A 168 0.13 -25.21 -8.19
C PHE A 168 -0.20 -24.34 -9.41
N HIS A 169 -1.05 -23.32 -9.28
CA HIS A 169 -1.50 -22.46 -10.37
C HIS A 169 -0.93 -21.04 -10.28
N ASN A 170 0.36 -20.92 -10.30
CA ASN A 170 1.18 -19.74 -10.00
C ASN A 170 0.92 -18.45 -10.82
N LYS A 171 -0.09 -18.40 -11.70
CA LYS A 171 -0.26 -17.27 -12.64
C LYS A 171 -1.52 -16.41 -12.46
N LYS A 172 -2.53 -16.84 -11.71
CA LYS A 172 -3.83 -16.10 -11.64
C LYS A 172 -4.27 -15.64 -10.26
N VAL A 173 -3.73 -16.19 -9.20
CA VAL A 173 -4.02 -15.74 -7.82
C VAL A 173 -2.80 -14.98 -7.34
N GLY A 174 -2.95 -13.69 -7.06
CA GLY A 174 -1.87 -12.86 -6.55
C GLY A 174 -1.21 -13.49 -5.31
N LYS A 175 -0.06 -12.99 -4.91
CA LYS A 175 0.70 -13.57 -3.80
C LYS A 175 -0.15 -13.61 -2.52
N LEU A 176 -0.53 -14.80 -2.06
CA LEU A 176 -1.45 -14.99 -0.93
C LEU A 176 -0.86 -14.59 0.42
N ARG A 177 0.46 -14.63 0.53
CA ARG A 177 1.15 -14.31 1.79
C ARG A 177 2.51 -13.69 1.53
N TYR A 178 2.81 -12.63 2.27
CA TYR A 178 4.17 -12.11 2.44
C TYR A 178 4.67 -12.49 3.83
N CYS A 179 5.96 -12.82 3.93
CA CYS A 179 6.65 -13.06 5.20
C CYS A 179 8.00 -12.35 5.11
N VAL A 180 8.26 -11.44 6.03
CA VAL A 180 9.42 -10.56 5.99
C VAL A 180 10.13 -10.57 7.31
N PHE A 181 11.45 -10.76 7.28
CA PHE A 181 12.33 -10.67 8.46
C PHE A 181 12.63 -9.20 8.75
N ALA A 182 12.03 -8.66 9.81
CA ALA A 182 12.03 -7.24 10.13
C ALA A 182 13.43 -6.64 10.38
N PRO A 183 14.37 -7.30 11.12
CA PRO A 183 15.67 -6.70 11.46
C PRO A 183 16.51 -6.27 10.25
N ARG A 184 16.39 -6.99 9.12
CA ARG A 184 17.11 -6.64 7.89
C ARG A 184 16.71 -5.30 7.29
N LEU A 185 15.54 -4.78 7.67
CA LEU A 185 14.96 -3.59 7.08
C LEU A 185 15.12 -2.35 7.96
N TRP A 186 15.39 -2.51 9.25
CA TRP A 186 15.47 -1.38 10.20
C TRP A 186 16.52 -0.33 9.82
N LYS A 187 17.55 -0.72 9.10
CA LYS A 187 18.59 0.21 8.61
C LYS A 187 18.14 1.13 7.47
N PHE A 188 16.99 0.87 6.86
CA PHE A 188 16.53 1.62 5.68
C PHE A 188 15.44 2.64 5.99
N PHE A 189 14.92 2.67 7.21
CA PHE A 189 13.89 3.62 7.60
C PHE A 189 14.01 3.98 9.08
N ASP A 190 13.55 5.19 9.40
CA ASP A 190 13.43 5.66 10.78
C ASP A 190 11.95 5.74 11.15
N SER A 191 11.54 4.89 12.10
CA SER A 191 10.16 4.86 12.61
C SER A 191 9.80 6.07 13.45
N TYR A 192 10.78 6.85 13.90
CA TYR A 192 10.62 8.03 14.73
C TYR A 192 10.82 9.35 13.97
N SER A 193 11.15 9.27 12.67
CA SER A 193 11.23 10.46 11.83
C SER A 193 9.87 11.15 11.81
N ARG A 194 9.87 12.45 12.21
CA ARG A 194 8.65 13.24 12.21
C ARG A 194 8.09 13.35 10.80
N PRO A 195 6.76 13.28 10.62
CA PRO A 195 6.15 13.63 9.36
C PRO A 195 6.54 15.04 8.98
N PHE A 196 6.67 15.28 7.71
CA PHE A 196 7.23 16.46 7.13
C PHE A 196 6.51 17.76 7.52
N THR A 197 7.24 18.77 7.99
CA THR A 197 6.73 20.12 8.10
C THR A 197 7.01 20.90 6.81
N TRP A 198 6.04 21.63 6.35
CA TRP A 198 5.76 22.35 5.10
C TRP A 198 6.83 23.27 4.48
N ALA A 199 8.06 23.31 4.97
CA ALA A 199 9.07 24.26 4.52
C ALA A 199 9.86 23.73 3.31
N LYS A 200 9.63 24.36 2.17
CA LYS A 200 10.43 24.33 0.93
C LYS A 200 10.58 22.95 0.23
N TRP A 201 9.84 22.81 -0.84
CA TRP A 201 9.75 21.59 -1.63
C TRP A 201 10.57 21.58 -2.90
N SER A 202 11.50 20.65 -2.97
CA SER A 202 11.95 20.01 -4.21
C SER A 202 11.88 18.49 -4.00
N PRO A 203 11.54 17.67 -5.01
CA PRO A 203 11.58 16.23 -4.87
C PRO A 203 13.00 15.78 -4.59
N GLN A 204 13.28 15.45 -3.33
CA GLN A 204 14.59 14.97 -2.87
C GLN A 204 14.53 13.47 -2.62
N ILE A 205 15.65 12.80 -2.84
CA ILE A 205 15.81 11.40 -2.48
C ILE A 205 16.11 11.31 -0.98
N TRP A 206 15.50 10.36 -0.29
CA TRP A 206 15.85 10.04 1.08
C TRP A 206 17.30 9.53 1.15
N SER A 207 18.12 10.21 1.90
CA SER A 207 19.51 9.82 2.20
C SER A 207 19.61 8.58 3.06
#